data_b2af14f34b3fe9a5bf442d94e28e575e
#
_entry.id   b2af14f34b3fe9a5bf442d94e28e575e
#
_cell.length_a   1.000
_cell.length_b   1.000
_cell.length_c   1.000
_cell.angle_alpha   90.00
_cell.angle_beta   90.00
_cell.angle_gamma   90.00
#
_symmetry.space_group_name_H-M   'P 1'
#
loop_
_entity.id
_entity.type
_entity.pdbx_description
1 polymer ?
#
loop_
_entity_poly.entity_id
_entity_poly.type
_entity_poly.pdbx_seq_one_letter_code
_entity_poly.pdbx_strand_id
1 'polypeptide(L)'
;MKMKYTAALAAFALCGTMNAQDIYKVEALSGSDLNGTARYVGMGGAMSALGADLSVMGSNPAGIGMYRRSDIAFTGSATVQPNGQAFADIDKARGSFDQAGFVYAINMGNNGNKLRFVNFGFNYQKRRNMKSFIGLNNISTNNGASQTWQFQELAGTLDLSQKDIQTNPSAITAYDAGLISPKTDVSGRITGYDPSNSLAYNYNRAQWGGIQQYDFNVSFNISNRVYIGATVGVYNVDMRNHLEYDENLVDNTGATAAYNMDYDESLTGTGFDIKAGVIFRPLENSPFRIGLSVSTPIFYDLTQNAYLKMNSPYAYTDNNGNTYERTIADYSVNDFDYRIRTPWKLGISLATTVGNYLALDAEYEVSRYTGAQVRYPDYHYDDWYDYGYTSSTRDRYMDKEIDNMLNTLQTFRMGAEVRFAPGFFGRIGYNYVSSPFKKEAYLNTFTESPSYAYSLNTDYVNLGAINRVTLGMGYRGKHVYADMAYQYQNQQADVYAFRATADGTGKGNNILPAQKFDLDRHNVMFTLGFKF
;
A
#
# COMPACT_ATOMS: atom_id res chain seq x y z
N MET A 1 -36.61 -7.84 32.86
CA MET A 1 -35.26 -8.01 32.31
C MET A 1 -35.22 -7.72 30.80
N LYS A 2 -36.00 -6.71 30.32
CA LYS A 2 -36.02 -6.28 28.89
C LYS A 2 -35.68 -4.79 28.67
N MET A 3 -35.30 -4.06 29.73
CA MET A 3 -35.04 -2.60 29.67
C MET A 3 -33.54 -2.20 29.66
N LYS A 4 -32.62 -3.17 29.80
CA LYS A 4 -31.16 -2.89 29.79
C LYS A 4 -30.52 -2.98 28.39
N TYR A 5 -31.18 -3.62 27.43
CA TYR A 5 -30.66 -3.75 26.06
C TYR A 5 -31.07 -2.60 25.14
N THR A 6 -32.13 -1.87 25.48
CA THR A 6 -32.57 -0.69 24.72
C THR A 6 -31.69 0.54 24.98
N ALA A 7 -31.05 0.64 26.14
CA ALA A 7 -30.14 1.73 26.45
C ALA A 7 -28.76 1.56 25.76
N ALA A 8 -28.29 0.33 25.59
CA ALA A 8 -27.05 0.05 24.86
C ALA A 8 -27.20 0.27 23.34
N LEU A 9 -28.38 -0.05 22.75
CA LEU A 9 -28.63 0.25 21.34
C LEU A 9 -28.90 1.74 21.07
N ALA A 10 -29.39 2.50 22.05
CA ALA A 10 -29.60 3.94 21.92
C ALA A 10 -28.29 4.74 22.10
N ALA A 11 -27.31 4.22 22.84
CA ALA A 11 -25.96 4.82 22.94
C ALA A 11 -25.17 4.67 21.63
N PHE A 12 -25.40 3.62 20.83
CA PHE A 12 -24.79 3.46 19.49
C PHE A 12 -25.41 4.37 18.42
N ALA A 13 -26.58 4.95 18.64
CA ALA A 13 -27.29 5.79 17.66
C ALA A 13 -26.97 7.29 17.77
N LEU A 14 -26.16 7.70 18.76
CA LEU A 14 -25.73 9.09 18.98
C LEU A 14 -24.22 9.32 18.77
N CYS A 15 -23.48 8.32 18.25
CA CYS A 15 -22.08 8.50 17.85
C CYS A 15 -22.02 9.34 16.56
N GLY A 16 -21.82 10.64 16.74
CA GLY A 16 -21.54 11.56 15.66
C GLY A 16 -20.18 11.26 14.98
N THR A 17 -20.12 11.55 13.76
CA THR A 17 -19.06 11.69 12.73
C THR A 17 -17.62 11.36 13.15
N MET A 18 -17.03 10.31 12.55
CA MET A 18 -15.67 9.83 12.82
C MET A 18 -14.91 9.45 11.54
N ASN A 19 -13.61 9.74 11.50
CA ASN A 19 -12.77 9.73 10.29
C ASN A 19 -11.99 8.44 10.04
N ALA A 20 -11.67 8.17 8.77
CA ALA A 20 -11.00 6.95 8.33
C ALA A 20 -9.65 7.21 7.67
N GLN A 21 -8.67 6.35 7.98
CA GLN A 21 -7.34 6.37 7.35
C GLN A 21 -7.07 5.17 6.45
N ASP A 22 -7.89 4.14 6.54
CA ASP A 22 -7.55 2.81 6.03
C ASP A 22 -7.60 2.69 4.50
N ILE A 23 -8.10 3.71 3.76
CA ILE A 23 -8.09 3.70 2.30
C ILE A 23 -6.67 3.71 1.71
N TYR A 24 -5.71 4.42 2.36
CA TYR A 24 -4.30 4.42 1.94
C TYR A 24 -3.65 3.06 2.21
N LYS A 25 -4.06 2.38 3.28
CA LYS A 25 -3.66 1.00 3.58
C LYS A 25 -4.31 0.01 2.63
N VAL A 26 -5.57 0.23 2.21
CA VAL A 26 -6.22 -0.55 1.16
C VAL A 26 -5.44 -0.44 -0.15
N GLU A 27 -5.01 0.77 -0.56
CA GLU A 27 -4.14 0.96 -1.72
C GLU A 27 -2.79 0.26 -1.50
N ALA A 28 -2.12 0.53 -0.38
CA ALA A 28 -0.81 -0.02 -0.05
C ALA A 28 -0.77 -1.55 -0.10
N LEU A 29 -1.78 -2.21 0.46
CA LEU A 29 -1.87 -3.68 0.54
C LEU A 29 -2.38 -4.34 -0.75
N SER A 30 -3.16 -3.61 -1.57
CA SER A 30 -3.69 -4.13 -2.86
C SER A 30 -2.67 -4.03 -3.99
N GLY A 31 -1.76 -3.05 -3.92
CA GLY A 31 -0.73 -2.80 -4.92
C GLY A 31 0.33 -3.91 -4.98
N SER A 32 1.13 -3.88 -6.05
CA SER A 32 2.32 -4.70 -6.20
C SER A 32 3.37 -3.97 -7.03
N ASP A 33 4.64 -4.17 -6.67
CA ASP A 33 5.75 -3.68 -7.48
C ASP A 33 6.03 -4.64 -8.65
N LEU A 34 6.69 -4.12 -9.70
CA LEU A 34 7.27 -4.96 -10.72
C LEU A 34 8.57 -5.56 -10.16
N ASN A 35 8.47 -6.77 -9.65
CA ASN A 35 9.55 -7.50 -8.99
C ASN A 35 9.50 -9.00 -9.36
N GLY A 36 10.59 -9.75 -9.13
CA GLY A 36 10.71 -11.15 -9.46
C GLY A 36 12.07 -11.49 -10.05
N THR A 37 12.14 -12.42 -11.01
CA THR A 37 13.38 -12.69 -11.74
C THR A 37 13.78 -11.49 -12.61
N ALA A 38 15.08 -11.27 -12.81
CA ALA A 38 15.58 -10.23 -13.72
C ALA A 38 15.04 -10.41 -15.15
N ARG A 39 14.75 -11.65 -15.57
CA ARG A 39 14.08 -11.93 -16.84
C ARG A 39 12.67 -11.34 -16.87
N TYR A 40 11.88 -11.62 -15.85
CA TYR A 40 10.50 -11.12 -15.71
C TYR A 40 10.46 -9.59 -15.69
N VAL A 41 11.33 -8.97 -14.89
CA VAL A 41 11.43 -7.50 -14.81
C VAL A 41 11.91 -6.90 -16.12
N GLY A 42 12.92 -7.50 -16.77
CA GLY A 42 13.43 -7.05 -18.08
C GLY A 42 12.37 -7.09 -19.20
N MET A 43 11.33 -7.92 -19.05
CA MET A 43 10.15 -7.99 -19.93
C MET A 43 9.01 -7.06 -19.50
N GLY A 44 9.24 -6.11 -18.57
CA GLY A 44 8.19 -5.25 -18.03
C GLY A 44 7.11 -5.99 -17.21
N GLY A 45 7.37 -7.25 -16.82
CA GLY A 45 6.41 -8.14 -16.18
C GLY A 45 5.42 -8.81 -17.14
N ALA A 46 5.56 -8.63 -18.44
CA ALA A 46 4.72 -9.24 -19.47
C ALA A 46 5.21 -10.66 -19.78
N MET A 47 4.78 -11.64 -19.01
CA MET A 47 5.15 -13.06 -19.20
C MET A 47 4.00 -14.02 -18.87
N SER A 48 2.78 -13.52 -18.65
CA SER A 48 1.65 -14.33 -18.20
C SER A 48 1.17 -15.36 -19.25
N ALA A 49 1.31 -15.08 -20.55
CA ALA A 49 1.04 -16.05 -21.60
C ALA A 49 2.32 -16.72 -22.16
N LEU A 50 3.48 -16.04 -22.03
CA LEU A 50 4.76 -16.60 -22.41
C LEU A 50 5.20 -17.73 -21.47
N GLY A 51 5.01 -17.54 -20.16
CA GLY A 51 5.29 -18.53 -19.11
C GLY A 51 6.77 -18.90 -18.94
N ALA A 52 7.03 -20.02 -18.27
CA ALA A 52 8.36 -20.57 -17.98
C ALA A 52 9.28 -19.56 -17.26
N ASP A 53 8.73 -18.91 -16.24
CA ASP A 53 9.42 -18.07 -15.29
C ASP A 53 8.80 -18.26 -13.89
N LEU A 54 9.61 -18.25 -12.82
CA LEU A 54 9.12 -18.43 -11.44
C LEU A 54 8.15 -17.34 -11.02
N SER A 55 8.37 -16.10 -11.48
CA SER A 55 7.58 -14.92 -11.08
C SER A 55 6.13 -14.97 -11.57
N VAL A 56 5.82 -15.80 -12.61
CA VAL A 56 4.44 -15.92 -13.10
C VAL A 56 3.51 -16.67 -12.17
N MET A 57 4.02 -17.33 -11.11
CA MET A 57 3.17 -17.91 -10.06
C MET A 57 2.23 -16.87 -9.46
N GLY A 58 2.70 -15.64 -9.34
CA GLY A 58 1.94 -14.51 -8.80
C GLY A 58 0.99 -13.83 -9.78
N SER A 59 1.18 -13.99 -11.11
CA SER A 59 0.36 -13.34 -12.15
C SER A 59 -0.56 -14.33 -12.90
N ASN A 60 0.01 -15.35 -13.52
CA ASN A 60 -0.75 -16.43 -14.17
C ASN A 60 -0.14 -17.80 -13.82
N PRO A 61 -0.71 -18.52 -12.85
CA PRO A 61 -0.22 -19.83 -12.40
C PRO A 61 0.02 -20.86 -13.50
N ALA A 62 -0.76 -20.81 -14.58
CA ALA A 62 -0.64 -21.74 -15.70
C ALA A 62 0.72 -21.64 -16.43
N GLY A 63 1.42 -20.50 -16.30
CA GLY A 63 2.74 -20.30 -16.88
C GLY A 63 3.80 -21.26 -16.35
N ILE A 64 3.63 -21.79 -15.13
CA ILE A 64 4.49 -22.85 -14.56
C ILE A 64 4.31 -24.18 -15.31
N GLY A 65 3.14 -24.45 -15.86
CA GLY A 65 2.89 -25.63 -16.70
C GLY A 65 3.75 -25.70 -17.98
N MET A 66 4.46 -24.63 -18.33
CA MET A 66 5.37 -24.59 -19.46
C MET A 66 6.78 -25.09 -19.17
N TYR A 67 7.14 -25.30 -17.91
CA TYR A 67 8.41 -25.92 -17.56
C TYR A 67 8.46 -27.38 -18.01
N ARG A 68 9.60 -27.75 -18.57
CA ARG A 68 9.91 -29.13 -19.03
C ARG A 68 11.12 -29.70 -18.30
N ARG A 69 11.78 -28.90 -17.51
CA ARG A 69 12.91 -29.23 -16.63
C ARG A 69 12.69 -28.53 -15.31
N SER A 70 13.17 -29.15 -14.27
CA SER A 70 13.20 -28.52 -12.95
C SER A 70 14.14 -27.32 -12.97
N ASP A 71 13.79 -26.28 -12.20
CA ASP A 71 14.49 -24.99 -12.16
C ASP A 71 14.55 -24.47 -10.73
N ILE A 72 15.65 -23.85 -10.37
CA ILE A 72 15.82 -23.12 -9.11
C ILE A 72 16.49 -21.78 -9.42
N ALA A 73 16.02 -20.69 -8.84
CA ALA A 73 16.61 -19.37 -9.04
C ALA A 73 16.56 -18.48 -7.81
N PHE A 74 17.50 -17.54 -7.76
CA PHE A 74 17.65 -16.54 -6.72
C PHE A 74 17.87 -15.18 -7.37
N THR A 75 17.22 -14.14 -6.82
CA THR A 75 17.32 -12.77 -7.32
C THR A 75 17.60 -11.81 -6.17
N GLY A 76 18.56 -10.93 -6.38
CA GLY A 76 18.83 -9.77 -5.54
C GLY A 76 18.79 -8.48 -6.35
N SER A 77 18.56 -7.37 -5.68
CA SER A 77 18.54 -6.04 -6.31
C SER A 77 19.18 -4.95 -5.46
N ALA A 78 19.42 -3.81 -6.12
CA ALA A 78 19.72 -2.55 -5.48
C ALA A 78 18.79 -1.46 -6.04
N THR A 79 18.07 -0.78 -5.14
CA THR A 79 17.12 0.29 -5.48
C THR A 79 17.58 1.62 -4.91
N VAL A 80 17.45 2.69 -5.70
CA VAL A 80 17.75 4.08 -5.31
C VAL A 80 16.56 4.97 -5.67
N GLN A 81 16.20 5.88 -4.75
CA GLN A 81 15.25 6.98 -4.99
C GLN A 81 16.04 8.30 -5.08
N PRO A 82 16.28 8.87 -6.28
CA PRO A 82 17.14 10.05 -6.45
C PRO A 82 16.62 11.29 -5.71
N ASN A 83 15.31 11.53 -5.83
CA ASN A 83 14.63 12.71 -5.28
C ASN A 83 14.34 12.61 -3.78
N GLY A 84 14.52 11.42 -3.18
CA GLY A 84 14.35 11.23 -1.74
C GLY A 84 15.53 11.81 -0.96
N GLN A 85 15.29 12.43 0.18
CA GLN A 85 16.30 12.78 1.16
C GLN A 85 16.38 11.69 2.22
N ALA A 86 17.58 11.15 2.52
CA ALA A 86 17.73 10.18 3.60
C ALA A 86 17.27 10.80 4.92
N PHE A 87 16.46 10.09 5.67
CA PHE A 87 15.78 10.58 6.86
C PHE A 87 15.54 9.40 7.81
N ALA A 88 15.46 9.64 9.12
CA ALA A 88 15.24 8.62 10.15
C ALA A 88 16.27 7.47 10.10
N ASP A 89 17.55 7.79 9.86
CA ASP A 89 18.67 6.82 9.77
C ASP A 89 18.49 5.73 8.71
N ILE A 90 17.64 5.98 7.69
CA ILE A 90 17.39 5.05 6.61
C ILE A 90 18.09 5.50 5.33
N ASP A 91 19.03 4.69 4.84
CA ASP A 91 19.77 4.98 3.61
C ASP A 91 18.90 5.01 2.36
N LYS A 92 19.16 5.94 1.42
CA LYS A 92 18.49 6.01 0.11
C LYS A 92 18.69 4.77 -0.74
N ALA A 93 19.89 4.20 -0.70
CA ALA A 93 20.26 3.01 -1.46
C ALA A 93 20.32 1.79 -0.54
N ARG A 94 19.78 0.67 -0.98
CA ARG A 94 19.84 -0.59 -0.23
C ARG A 94 19.82 -1.79 -1.16
N GLY A 95 20.69 -2.76 -0.85
CA GLY A 95 20.56 -4.12 -1.38
C GLY A 95 19.33 -4.82 -0.85
N SER A 96 18.69 -5.62 -1.68
CA SER A 96 17.48 -6.37 -1.34
C SER A 96 17.58 -7.80 -1.88
N PHE A 97 17.13 -8.76 -1.08
CA PHE A 97 16.83 -10.09 -1.56
C PHE A 97 15.37 -10.10 -2.02
N ASP A 98 15.13 -10.31 -3.32
CA ASP A 98 13.83 -10.06 -3.92
C ASP A 98 13.04 -11.31 -4.25
N GLN A 99 13.74 -12.41 -4.60
CA GLN A 99 13.06 -13.63 -5.00
C GLN A 99 13.96 -14.85 -4.81
N ALA A 100 13.34 -15.96 -4.39
CA ALA A 100 13.91 -17.30 -4.42
C ALA A 100 12.81 -18.31 -4.69
N GLY A 101 13.06 -19.26 -5.58
CA GLY A 101 12.03 -20.24 -5.87
C GLY A 101 12.55 -21.43 -6.66
N PHE A 102 11.70 -22.44 -6.75
CA PHE A 102 11.97 -23.63 -7.55
C PHE A 102 10.70 -24.13 -8.24
N VAL A 103 10.91 -24.86 -9.35
CA VAL A 103 9.90 -25.67 -10.02
C VAL A 103 10.43 -27.10 -10.15
N TYR A 104 9.62 -28.05 -9.74
CA TYR A 104 9.86 -29.47 -9.96
C TYR A 104 8.94 -29.96 -11.10
N ALA A 105 9.53 -30.32 -12.24
CA ALA A 105 8.82 -30.70 -13.45
C ALA A 105 8.79 -32.22 -13.63
N ILE A 106 7.60 -32.82 -13.52
CA ILE A 106 7.39 -34.26 -13.67
C ILE A 106 6.88 -34.55 -15.10
N ASN A 107 7.67 -35.30 -15.86
CA ASN A 107 7.27 -35.74 -17.18
C ASN A 107 6.37 -36.99 -17.05
N MET A 108 5.13 -36.89 -17.53
CA MET A 108 4.12 -37.97 -17.46
C MET A 108 4.21 -38.98 -18.64
N GLY A 109 5.23 -38.82 -19.51
CA GLY A 109 5.46 -39.72 -20.63
C GLY A 109 4.58 -39.43 -21.85
N ASN A 110 4.80 -40.25 -22.91
CA ASN A 110 4.14 -40.06 -24.21
C ASN A 110 3.11 -41.16 -24.56
N ASN A 111 2.84 -42.14 -23.70
CA ASN A 111 2.04 -43.34 -23.98
C ASN A 111 0.53 -43.03 -24.15
N GLY A 112 0.16 -42.26 -25.17
CA GLY A 112 -1.25 -41.92 -25.45
C GLY A 112 -1.88 -40.92 -24.45
N ASN A 113 -1.19 -40.57 -23.41
CA ASN A 113 -1.70 -39.68 -22.39
C ASN A 113 -1.68 -38.21 -22.86
N LYS A 114 -2.80 -37.51 -22.69
CA LYS A 114 -2.89 -36.08 -23.02
C LYS A 114 -2.11 -35.21 -22.01
N LEU A 115 -1.98 -35.68 -20.77
CA LEU A 115 -1.21 -35.00 -19.74
C LEU A 115 0.29 -35.21 -19.97
N ARG A 116 1.02 -34.15 -20.26
CA ARG A 116 2.45 -34.20 -20.59
C ARG A 116 3.35 -33.93 -19.41
N PHE A 117 3.00 -32.92 -18.61
CA PHE A 117 3.76 -32.55 -17.43
C PHE A 117 2.82 -32.18 -16.30
N VAL A 118 3.25 -32.51 -15.07
CA VAL A 118 2.72 -31.97 -13.82
C VAL A 118 3.86 -31.25 -13.14
N ASN A 119 3.67 -29.97 -12.83
CA ASN A 119 4.71 -29.13 -12.23
C ASN A 119 4.25 -28.64 -10.87
N PHE A 120 5.16 -28.74 -9.90
CA PHE A 120 5.01 -28.15 -8.57
C PHE A 120 6.00 -27.00 -8.44
N GLY A 121 5.56 -25.88 -7.89
CA GLY A 121 6.39 -24.70 -7.73
C GLY A 121 6.28 -24.12 -6.34
N PHE A 122 7.37 -23.54 -5.87
CA PHE A 122 7.44 -22.66 -4.72
C PHE A 122 8.19 -21.40 -5.12
N ASN A 123 7.69 -20.23 -4.70
CA ASN A 123 8.36 -18.95 -4.94
C ASN A 123 8.17 -18.01 -3.75
N TYR A 124 9.28 -17.56 -3.18
CA TYR A 124 9.33 -16.38 -2.33
C TYR A 124 9.57 -15.16 -3.20
N GLN A 125 8.79 -14.10 -3.00
CA GLN A 125 8.96 -12.84 -3.71
C GLN A 125 8.63 -11.66 -2.80
N LYS A 126 9.45 -10.62 -2.84
CA LYS A 126 9.07 -9.32 -2.26
C LYS A 126 8.02 -8.68 -3.16
N ARG A 127 6.76 -8.72 -2.72
CA ARG A 127 5.62 -8.21 -3.48
C ARG A 127 5.61 -6.68 -3.59
N ARG A 128 5.90 -6.00 -2.50
CA ARG A 128 5.96 -4.54 -2.44
C ARG A 128 7.11 -4.09 -1.53
N ASN A 129 7.88 -3.12 -1.99
CA ASN A 129 8.89 -2.44 -1.23
C ASN A 129 8.35 -1.06 -0.85
N MET A 130 8.10 -0.83 0.44
CA MET A 130 7.52 0.42 0.94
C MET A 130 8.53 1.54 1.08
N LYS A 131 9.83 1.28 0.84
CA LYS A 131 10.86 2.29 1.01
C LYS A 131 10.59 3.52 0.15
N SER A 132 10.32 4.66 0.82
CA SER A 132 9.95 5.91 0.20
C SER A 132 10.32 7.07 1.13
N PHE A 133 10.82 8.16 0.55
CA PHE A 133 11.15 9.39 1.25
C PHE A 133 10.47 10.56 0.57
N ILE A 134 9.79 11.39 1.34
CA ILE A 134 9.18 12.64 0.89
C ILE A 134 9.67 13.73 1.83
N GLY A 135 10.29 14.78 1.28
CA GLY A 135 10.75 15.94 2.04
C GLY A 135 10.27 17.23 1.38
N LEU A 136 9.55 18.05 2.13
CA LEU A 136 9.06 19.37 1.73
C LEU A 136 9.54 20.36 2.78
N ASN A 137 10.26 21.39 2.36
CA ASN A 137 10.84 22.35 3.29
C ASN A 137 10.34 23.76 3.00
N ASN A 138 9.99 24.47 4.06
CA ASN A 138 9.56 25.86 4.04
C ASN A 138 8.42 26.15 3.05
N ILE A 139 7.38 25.29 3.10
CA ILE A 139 6.20 25.45 2.25
C ILE A 139 5.30 26.53 2.85
N SER A 140 5.07 27.60 2.10
CA SER A 140 4.21 28.71 2.52
C SER A 140 2.75 28.30 2.52
N THR A 141 2.03 28.68 3.56
CA THR A 141 0.58 28.53 3.68
C THR A 141 -0.11 29.86 3.31
N ASN A 142 -0.25 30.15 2.03
CA ASN A 142 -0.67 31.45 1.51
C ASN A 142 -1.97 32.04 2.10
N ASN A 143 -2.81 31.22 2.74
CA ASN A 143 -4.10 31.62 3.32
C ASN A 143 -4.16 31.40 4.85
N GLY A 144 -3.03 31.21 5.52
CA GLY A 144 -2.99 30.90 6.94
C GLY A 144 -3.50 29.50 7.30
N ALA A 145 -3.64 28.62 6.27
CA ALA A 145 -4.04 27.23 6.52
C ALA A 145 -3.04 26.54 7.46
N SER A 146 -3.54 25.85 8.46
CA SER A 146 -2.75 25.26 9.54
C SER A 146 -3.32 23.90 9.95
N GLN A 147 -2.45 23.03 10.42
CA GLN A 147 -2.87 21.77 11.03
C GLN A 147 -3.72 21.98 12.29
N THR A 148 -3.53 23.09 12.99
CA THR A 148 -4.33 23.44 14.20
C THR A 148 -5.83 23.58 13.89
N TRP A 149 -6.20 24.03 12.67
CA TRP A 149 -7.59 24.06 12.21
C TRP A 149 -8.17 22.65 12.05
N GLN A 150 -7.36 21.68 11.61
CA GLN A 150 -7.78 20.28 11.60
C GLN A 150 -8.07 19.78 13.02
N PHE A 151 -7.19 20.09 13.97
CA PHE A 151 -7.39 19.69 15.38
C PHE A 151 -8.63 20.34 15.99
N GLN A 152 -8.88 21.63 15.70
CA GLN A 152 -10.10 22.33 16.11
C GLN A 152 -11.35 21.58 15.64
N GLU A 153 -11.38 21.18 14.37
CA GLU A 153 -12.53 20.51 13.79
C GLU A 153 -12.72 19.10 14.37
N LEU A 154 -11.62 18.37 14.55
CA LEU A 154 -11.63 17.07 15.22
C LEU A 154 -12.08 17.15 16.68
N ALA A 155 -11.81 18.25 17.36
CA ALA A 155 -12.26 18.52 18.72
C ALA A 155 -13.78 18.86 18.77
N GLY A 156 -14.27 19.59 17.77
CA GLY A 156 -15.65 20.01 17.70
C GLY A 156 -16.07 20.82 18.94
N THR A 157 -17.11 20.35 19.65
CA THR A 157 -17.62 20.92 20.89
C THR A 157 -17.42 19.99 22.10
N LEU A 158 -16.62 18.91 21.94
CA LEU A 158 -16.35 17.95 23.01
C LEU A 158 -15.41 18.55 24.05
N ASP A 159 -15.58 18.16 25.31
CA ASP A 159 -14.66 18.53 26.38
C ASP A 159 -13.44 17.59 26.36
N LEU A 160 -12.37 18.05 25.72
CA LEU A 160 -11.14 17.24 25.56
C LEU A 160 -10.45 16.95 26.91
N SER A 161 -10.74 17.71 27.96
CA SER A 161 -10.19 17.47 29.31
C SER A 161 -10.67 16.15 29.89
N GLN A 162 -11.85 15.68 29.48
CA GLN A 162 -12.43 14.41 29.94
C GLN A 162 -11.81 13.18 29.25
N LYS A 163 -11.04 13.38 28.19
CA LYS A 163 -10.34 12.31 27.41
C LYS A 163 -11.26 11.13 27.07
N ASP A 164 -12.50 11.44 26.65
CA ASP A 164 -13.48 10.44 26.28
C ASP A 164 -12.96 9.59 25.09
N ILE A 165 -13.19 8.29 25.13
CA ILE A 165 -12.85 7.32 24.07
C ILE A 165 -13.46 7.68 22.70
N GLN A 166 -14.49 8.52 22.67
CA GLN A 166 -15.12 9.00 21.44
C GLN A 166 -14.37 10.19 20.81
N THR A 167 -13.36 10.75 21.49
CA THR A 167 -12.61 11.91 21.00
C THR A 167 -11.40 11.45 20.19
N ASN A 168 -11.12 12.15 19.07
CA ASN A 168 -9.94 11.84 18.27
C ASN A 168 -8.64 12.07 19.05
N PRO A 169 -7.74 11.07 19.15
CA PRO A 169 -6.53 11.19 19.95
C PRO A 169 -5.59 12.31 19.50
N SER A 170 -5.51 12.62 18.21
CA SER A 170 -4.66 13.74 17.74
C SER A 170 -5.19 15.10 18.20
N ALA A 171 -6.52 15.26 18.31
CA ALA A 171 -7.11 16.47 18.90
C ALA A 171 -6.84 16.58 20.40
N ILE A 172 -6.91 15.47 21.14
CA ILE A 172 -6.55 15.43 22.58
C ILE A 172 -5.08 15.82 22.74
N THR A 173 -4.18 15.23 21.94
CA THR A 173 -2.75 15.54 22.01
C THR A 173 -2.47 17.01 21.69
N ALA A 174 -3.16 17.58 20.68
CA ALA A 174 -3.03 18.99 20.34
C ALA A 174 -3.55 19.92 21.44
N TYR A 175 -4.64 19.55 22.12
CA TYR A 175 -5.15 20.27 23.28
C TYR A 175 -4.17 20.19 24.45
N ASP A 176 -3.68 19.01 24.79
CA ASP A 176 -2.71 18.80 25.87
C ASP A 176 -1.37 19.52 25.57
N ALA A 177 -0.99 19.64 24.30
CA ALA A 177 0.16 20.43 23.85
C ALA A 177 -0.09 21.96 23.82
N GLY A 178 -1.33 22.40 24.06
CA GLY A 178 -1.69 23.83 24.02
C GLY A 178 -1.78 24.44 22.62
N LEU A 179 -1.92 23.61 21.57
CA LEU A 179 -2.03 24.07 20.17
C LEU A 179 -3.43 24.58 19.82
N ILE A 180 -4.45 24.13 20.56
CA ILE A 180 -5.83 24.61 20.48
C ILE A 180 -6.36 24.90 21.90
N SER A 181 -7.17 25.98 22.04
CA SER A 181 -7.72 26.42 23.32
C SER A 181 -9.24 26.42 23.29
N PRO A 182 -9.93 26.00 24.38
CA PRO A 182 -11.38 25.93 24.38
C PRO A 182 -12.03 27.31 24.35
N LYS A 183 -13.05 27.48 23.51
CA LYS A 183 -13.99 28.58 23.52
C LYS A 183 -15.18 28.21 24.38
N THR A 184 -15.51 29.06 25.36
CA THR A 184 -16.67 28.83 26.21
C THR A 184 -17.72 29.95 26.08
N ASP A 185 -18.97 29.60 26.23
CA ASP A 185 -20.06 30.57 26.39
C ASP A 185 -20.09 31.16 27.82
N VAL A 186 -21.03 32.06 28.04
CA VAL A 186 -21.23 32.72 29.35
C VAL A 186 -21.60 31.74 30.48
N SER A 187 -22.03 30.54 30.16
CA SER A 187 -22.34 29.46 31.11
C SER A 187 -21.15 28.53 31.38
N GLY A 188 -20.01 28.75 30.74
CA GLY A 188 -18.83 27.88 30.81
C GLY A 188 -18.88 26.65 29.93
N ARG A 189 -19.89 26.52 29.05
CA ARG A 189 -20.00 25.41 28.12
C ARG A 189 -19.05 25.61 26.93
N ILE A 190 -18.31 24.56 26.53
CA ILE A 190 -17.45 24.60 25.36
C ILE A 190 -18.31 24.72 24.10
N THR A 191 -18.02 25.72 23.27
CA THR A 191 -18.69 26.00 22.00
C THR A 191 -17.79 25.69 20.77
N GLY A 192 -16.53 25.37 21.02
CA GLY A 192 -15.51 25.04 20.03
C GLY A 192 -14.12 25.29 20.59
N TYR A 193 -13.14 25.37 19.68
CA TYR A 193 -11.75 25.63 20.01
C TYR A 193 -11.18 26.75 19.13
N ASP A 194 -10.17 27.45 19.62
CA ASP A 194 -9.41 28.46 18.87
C ASP A 194 -8.17 27.83 18.25
N PRO A 195 -8.03 27.82 16.91
CA PRO A 195 -6.82 27.42 16.23
C PRO A 195 -5.89 28.61 16.00
N SER A 196 -4.66 28.35 15.59
CA SER A 196 -3.72 29.36 15.08
C SER A 196 -3.59 29.27 13.57
N ASN A 197 -3.24 30.39 12.93
CA ASN A 197 -2.87 30.42 11.51
C ASN A 197 -1.41 30.01 11.31
N SER A 198 -1.05 29.55 10.12
CA SER A 198 0.30 29.18 9.75
C SER A 198 0.92 30.12 8.75
N LEU A 199 2.25 30.29 8.81
CA LEU A 199 3.05 31.00 7.81
C LEU A 199 3.71 30.01 6.84
N ALA A 200 4.28 28.94 7.37
CA ALA A 200 5.00 27.92 6.60
C ALA A 200 5.13 26.63 7.42
N TYR A 201 5.39 25.52 6.72
CA TYR A 201 5.65 24.23 7.34
C TYR A 201 6.79 23.47 6.65
N ASN A 202 7.39 22.53 7.41
CA ASN A 202 8.26 21.48 6.91
C ASN A 202 7.57 20.13 7.10
N TYR A 203 7.78 19.22 6.15
CA TYR A 203 7.19 17.89 6.17
C TYR A 203 8.23 16.88 5.68
N ASN A 204 8.63 15.96 6.53
CA ASN A 204 9.57 14.90 6.22
C ASN A 204 8.96 13.55 6.58
N ARG A 205 8.78 12.69 5.59
CA ARG A 205 8.18 11.36 5.77
C ARG A 205 9.10 10.28 5.22
N ALA A 206 9.37 9.28 6.03
CA ALA A 206 10.05 8.05 5.63
C ALA A 206 9.12 6.86 5.81
N GLN A 207 9.05 6.02 4.80
CA GLN A 207 8.36 4.73 4.87
C GLN A 207 9.36 3.62 4.55
N TRP A 208 9.25 2.47 5.21
CA TRP A 208 10.10 1.31 4.93
C TRP A 208 9.40 -0.01 5.27
N GLY A 209 10.14 -1.14 5.07
CA GLY A 209 9.54 -2.46 5.17
C GLY A 209 8.92 -2.90 3.86
N GLY A 210 7.87 -3.70 3.92
CA GLY A 210 7.18 -4.18 2.71
C GLY A 210 6.29 -5.39 2.93
N ILE A 211 5.90 -5.98 1.81
CA ILE A 211 5.05 -7.17 1.78
C ILE A 211 5.85 -8.31 1.14
N GLN A 212 6.03 -9.39 1.87
CA GLN A 212 6.59 -10.64 1.37
C GLN A 212 5.46 -11.57 0.93
N GLN A 213 5.69 -12.29 -0.17
CA GLN A 213 4.75 -13.24 -0.77
C GLN A 213 5.42 -14.59 -0.92
N TYR A 214 4.72 -15.63 -0.51
CA TYR A 214 5.11 -17.04 -0.64
C TYR A 214 4.04 -17.76 -1.45
N ASP A 215 4.39 -18.20 -2.66
CA ASP A 215 3.48 -18.86 -3.60
C ASP A 215 3.75 -20.36 -3.66
N PHE A 216 2.71 -21.16 -3.50
CA PHE A 216 2.69 -22.61 -3.70
C PHE A 216 1.84 -22.93 -4.91
N ASN A 217 2.45 -23.49 -5.95
CA ASN A 217 1.81 -23.71 -7.25
C ASN A 217 1.73 -25.18 -7.61
N VAL A 218 0.60 -25.54 -8.23
CA VAL A 218 0.47 -26.77 -9.02
C VAL A 218 -0.04 -26.42 -10.41
N SER A 219 0.58 -26.99 -11.45
CA SER A 219 0.18 -26.73 -12.83
C SER A 219 0.36 -27.94 -13.75
N PHE A 220 -0.45 -27.95 -14.80
CA PHE A 220 -0.62 -29.05 -15.72
C PHE A 220 -0.37 -28.61 -17.15
N ASN A 221 0.35 -29.42 -17.91
CA ASN A 221 0.52 -29.27 -19.34
C ASN A 221 -0.26 -30.38 -20.07
N ILE A 222 -1.30 -29.99 -20.77
CA ILE A 222 -2.19 -30.90 -21.52
C ILE A 222 -1.89 -30.75 -23.00
N SER A 223 -1.33 -31.79 -23.59
CA SER A 223 -1.02 -31.88 -25.03
C SER A 223 -0.16 -30.74 -25.59
N ASN A 224 0.59 -29.99 -24.76
CA ASN A 224 1.30 -28.76 -25.11
C ASN A 224 0.42 -27.68 -25.77
N ARG A 225 -0.89 -27.74 -25.53
CA ARG A 225 -1.90 -26.81 -26.05
C ARG A 225 -2.65 -26.07 -24.98
N VAL A 226 -2.98 -26.74 -23.87
CA VAL A 226 -3.68 -26.15 -22.72
C VAL A 226 -2.80 -26.32 -21.50
N TYR A 227 -2.59 -25.22 -20.79
CA TYR A 227 -1.90 -25.18 -19.51
C TYR A 227 -2.86 -24.64 -18.48
N ILE A 228 -2.94 -25.29 -17.35
CA ILE A 228 -3.83 -24.91 -16.23
C ILE A 228 -2.98 -24.87 -14.98
N GLY A 229 -3.16 -23.88 -14.14
CA GLY A 229 -2.43 -23.76 -12.89
C GLY A 229 -3.26 -23.11 -11.79
N ALA A 230 -2.92 -23.46 -10.57
CA ALA A 230 -3.43 -22.84 -9.37
C ALA A 230 -2.28 -22.52 -8.40
N THR A 231 -2.38 -21.41 -7.69
CA THR A 231 -1.43 -20.97 -6.67
C THR A 231 -2.18 -20.57 -5.42
N VAL A 232 -1.68 -21.03 -4.28
CA VAL A 232 -2.02 -20.46 -2.97
C VAL A 232 -0.90 -19.50 -2.58
N GLY A 233 -1.24 -18.24 -2.36
CA GLY A 233 -0.33 -17.20 -1.91
C GLY A 233 -0.51 -16.96 -0.41
N VAL A 234 0.60 -16.87 0.32
CA VAL A 234 0.66 -16.45 1.72
C VAL A 234 1.48 -15.17 1.78
N TYR A 235 1.04 -14.22 2.58
CA TYR A 235 1.63 -12.90 2.67
C TYR A 235 2.06 -12.60 4.10
N ASN A 236 3.20 -11.92 4.24
CA ASN A 236 3.63 -11.31 5.49
C ASN A 236 3.80 -9.81 5.26
N VAL A 237 3.21 -9.01 6.14
CA VAL A 237 3.24 -7.55 6.11
C VAL A 237 4.11 -7.06 7.26
N ASP A 238 5.09 -6.21 6.96
CA ASP A 238 5.85 -5.41 7.93
C ASP A 238 6.10 -4.06 7.27
N MET A 239 5.29 -3.07 7.63
CA MET A 239 5.35 -1.72 7.09
C MET A 239 5.53 -0.74 8.24
N ARG A 240 6.41 0.25 8.04
CA ARG A 240 6.69 1.29 9.02
C ARG A 240 6.66 2.65 8.35
N ASN A 241 6.21 3.64 9.11
CA ASN A 241 6.13 5.02 8.71
C ASN A 241 6.65 5.91 9.84
N HIS A 242 7.46 6.91 9.48
CA HIS A 242 7.89 7.96 10.39
C HIS A 242 7.69 9.30 9.70
N LEU A 243 7.08 10.25 10.40
CA LEU A 243 6.78 11.58 9.93
C LEU A 243 7.27 12.60 10.96
N GLU A 244 8.09 13.55 10.51
CA GLU A 244 8.37 14.79 11.23
C GLU A 244 7.66 15.95 10.52
N TYR A 245 6.92 16.71 11.28
CA TYR A 245 6.19 17.88 10.81
C TYR A 245 6.48 19.07 11.71
N ASP A 246 6.93 20.17 11.11
CA ASP A 246 7.18 21.43 11.80
C ASP A 246 6.29 22.50 11.19
N GLU A 247 5.68 23.35 12.02
CA GLU A 247 4.83 24.44 11.55
C GLU A 247 5.12 25.74 12.30
N ASN A 248 5.29 26.81 11.54
CA ASN A 248 5.43 28.16 12.05
C ASN A 248 4.07 28.81 12.15
N LEU A 249 3.55 28.94 13.37
CA LEU A 249 2.26 29.52 13.68
C LEU A 249 2.35 31.04 13.86
N VAL A 250 1.24 31.73 13.62
CA VAL A 250 1.05 33.13 13.94
C VAL A 250 -0.31 33.30 14.63
N ASP A 251 -0.33 33.98 15.75
CA ASP A 251 -1.55 34.29 16.48
C ASP A 251 -2.22 35.58 15.94
N ASN A 252 -3.39 35.91 16.52
CA ASN A 252 -4.15 37.10 16.15
C ASN A 252 -3.46 38.44 16.54
N THR A 253 -2.40 38.39 17.35
CA THR A 253 -1.57 39.56 17.73
C THR A 253 -0.37 39.75 16.83
N GLY A 254 -0.08 38.77 15.94
CA GLY A 254 1.12 38.73 15.08
C GLY A 254 2.33 38.10 15.75
N ALA A 255 2.18 37.55 16.97
CA ALA A 255 3.26 36.79 17.60
C ALA A 255 3.43 35.45 16.89
N THR A 256 4.68 35.04 16.67
CA THR A 256 5.01 33.80 16.00
C THR A 256 5.55 32.76 16.96
N ALA A 257 5.20 31.52 16.71
CA ALA A 257 5.68 30.35 17.45
C ALA A 257 5.81 29.16 16.51
N ALA A 258 6.68 28.20 16.83
CA ALA A 258 6.79 26.98 16.03
C ALA A 258 6.48 25.76 16.90
N TYR A 259 5.75 24.80 16.40
CA TYR A 259 5.63 23.48 17.03
C TYR A 259 6.19 22.40 16.11
N ASN A 260 6.53 21.28 16.69
CA ASN A 260 6.86 20.10 15.93
C ASN A 260 6.01 18.89 16.37
N MET A 261 5.80 18.00 15.41
CA MET A 261 5.04 16.78 15.60
C MET A 261 5.82 15.60 15.02
N ASP A 262 6.00 14.58 15.86
CA ASP A 262 6.59 13.30 15.46
C ASP A 262 5.48 12.24 15.45
N TYR A 263 5.37 11.51 14.34
CA TYR A 263 4.42 10.41 14.20
C TYR A 263 5.12 9.15 13.73
N ASP A 264 4.97 8.08 14.51
CA ASP A 264 5.48 6.74 14.20
C ASP A 264 4.33 5.76 14.04
N GLU A 265 4.41 4.90 13.02
CA GLU A 265 3.43 3.85 12.78
C GLU A 265 4.12 2.56 12.35
N SER A 266 3.66 1.44 12.90
CA SER A 266 3.98 0.11 12.39
C SER A 266 2.69 -0.67 12.09
N LEU A 267 2.68 -1.35 10.95
CA LEU A 267 1.62 -2.25 10.52
C LEU A 267 2.21 -3.61 10.22
N THR A 268 1.81 -4.59 10.98
CA THR A 268 2.22 -5.98 10.81
C THR A 268 1.03 -6.88 10.55
N GLY A 269 1.27 -8.05 9.97
CA GLY A 269 0.19 -9.01 9.80
C GLY A 269 0.46 -10.05 8.72
N THR A 270 -0.54 -10.87 8.49
CA THR A 270 -0.48 -11.96 7.51
C THR A 270 -1.70 -11.93 6.60
N GLY A 271 -1.58 -12.58 5.45
CA GLY A 271 -2.70 -12.69 4.52
C GLY A 271 -2.57 -13.92 3.64
N PHE A 272 -3.65 -14.26 2.95
CA PHE A 272 -3.64 -15.33 1.96
C PHE A 272 -4.58 -15.02 0.80
N ASP A 273 -4.29 -15.61 -0.37
CA ASP A 273 -5.16 -15.61 -1.54
C ASP A 273 -5.06 -16.92 -2.32
N ILE A 274 -5.95 -17.07 -3.30
CA ILE A 274 -5.91 -18.15 -4.28
C ILE A 274 -5.91 -17.52 -5.66
N LYS A 275 -5.04 -18.03 -6.54
CA LYS A 275 -4.94 -17.62 -7.94
C LYS A 275 -5.18 -18.82 -8.85
N ALA A 276 -5.84 -18.61 -9.95
CA ALA A 276 -6.02 -19.61 -11.00
C ALA A 276 -5.70 -19.02 -12.37
N GLY A 277 -5.20 -19.85 -13.25
CA GLY A 277 -4.85 -19.42 -14.59
C GLY A 277 -4.97 -20.52 -15.63
N VAL A 278 -5.16 -20.07 -16.88
CA VAL A 278 -5.18 -20.93 -18.07
C VAL A 278 -4.38 -20.25 -19.16
N ILE A 279 -3.56 -21.03 -19.90
CA ILE A 279 -2.93 -20.61 -21.14
C ILE A 279 -3.36 -21.59 -22.23
N PHE A 280 -3.81 -21.04 -23.34
CA PHE A 280 -4.31 -21.80 -24.47
C PHE A 280 -3.58 -21.44 -25.76
N ARG A 281 -3.18 -22.45 -26.56
CA ARG A 281 -2.65 -22.32 -27.91
C ARG A 281 -3.75 -22.69 -28.91
N PRO A 282 -4.46 -21.70 -29.50
CA PRO A 282 -5.63 -21.98 -30.36
C PRO A 282 -5.25 -22.74 -31.67
N LEU A 283 -4.10 -22.43 -32.24
CA LEU A 283 -3.64 -22.98 -33.50
C LEU A 283 -2.50 -23.97 -33.28
N GLU A 284 -2.60 -25.16 -33.84
CA GLU A 284 -1.64 -26.25 -33.62
C GLU A 284 -0.23 -25.90 -34.11
N ASN A 285 -0.14 -25.26 -35.29
CA ASN A 285 1.10 -24.88 -35.93
C ASN A 285 1.58 -23.46 -35.62
N SER A 286 0.87 -22.73 -34.75
CA SER A 286 1.23 -21.37 -34.34
C SER A 286 1.74 -21.35 -32.90
N PRO A 287 2.81 -20.59 -32.61
CA PRO A 287 3.28 -20.37 -31.27
C PRO A 287 2.40 -19.38 -30.49
N PHE A 288 1.37 -18.81 -31.10
CA PHE A 288 0.46 -17.84 -30.46
C PHE A 288 -0.28 -18.45 -29.26
N ARG A 289 -0.37 -17.70 -28.19
CA ARG A 289 -0.97 -18.11 -26.90
C ARG A 289 -1.85 -17.01 -26.36
N ILE A 290 -2.93 -17.43 -25.71
CA ILE A 290 -3.85 -16.56 -24.96
C ILE A 290 -3.80 -17.04 -23.52
N GLY A 291 -3.54 -16.14 -22.58
CA GLY A 291 -3.57 -16.40 -21.14
C GLY A 291 -4.72 -15.67 -20.49
N LEU A 292 -5.38 -16.33 -19.54
CA LEU A 292 -6.39 -15.77 -18.64
C LEU A 292 -5.99 -16.10 -17.22
N SER A 293 -6.15 -15.13 -16.30
CA SER A 293 -5.89 -15.32 -14.89
C SER A 293 -6.91 -14.61 -14.01
N VAL A 294 -7.15 -15.18 -12.85
CA VAL A 294 -8.01 -14.61 -11.81
C VAL A 294 -7.32 -14.81 -10.45
N SER A 295 -7.36 -13.75 -9.62
CA SER A 295 -6.93 -13.84 -8.23
C SER A 295 -8.07 -13.40 -7.33
N THR A 296 -8.30 -14.17 -6.25
CA THR A 296 -9.23 -13.76 -5.20
C THR A 296 -8.73 -12.51 -4.50
N PRO A 297 -9.53 -11.84 -3.68
CA PRO A 297 -9.04 -10.93 -2.68
C PRO A 297 -7.93 -11.58 -1.83
N ILE A 298 -6.95 -10.78 -1.42
CA ILE A 298 -6.07 -11.16 -0.33
C ILE A 298 -6.83 -10.86 0.97
N PHE A 299 -6.92 -11.85 1.84
CA PHE A 299 -7.56 -11.75 3.14
C PHE A 299 -6.47 -11.48 4.17
N TYR A 300 -6.32 -10.21 4.55
CA TYR A 300 -5.33 -9.78 5.54
C TYR A 300 -5.95 -9.71 6.94
N ASP A 301 -5.20 -10.22 7.93
CA ASP A 301 -5.35 -9.93 9.36
C ASP A 301 -4.16 -9.05 9.78
N LEU A 302 -4.44 -7.88 10.36
CA LEU A 302 -3.48 -6.81 10.55
C LEU A 302 -3.53 -6.27 11.97
N THR A 303 -2.37 -5.96 12.53
CA THR A 303 -2.20 -5.24 13.81
C THR A 303 -1.43 -3.96 13.56
N GLN A 304 -1.97 -2.84 14.02
CA GLN A 304 -1.38 -1.51 13.93
C GLN A 304 -0.96 -1.01 15.29
N ASN A 305 0.25 -0.45 15.37
CA ASN A 305 0.70 0.36 16.48
C ASN A 305 1.05 1.75 15.96
N ALA A 306 0.69 2.79 16.71
CA ALA A 306 0.98 4.17 16.34
C ALA A 306 1.34 4.99 17.58
N TYR A 307 2.25 5.94 17.39
CA TYR A 307 2.70 6.88 18.41
C TYR A 307 2.73 8.29 17.82
N LEU A 308 2.15 9.23 18.53
CA LEU A 308 2.11 10.64 18.18
C LEU A 308 2.68 11.46 19.33
N LYS A 309 3.60 12.38 19.02
CA LYS A 309 4.17 13.32 19.97
C LYS A 309 4.09 14.72 19.39
N MET A 310 3.66 15.68 20.20
CA MET A 310 3.63 17.10 19.85
C MET A 310 4.40 17.91 20.90
N ASN A 311 5.25 18.80 20.42
CA ASN A 311 6.02 19.74 21.25
C ASN A 311 5.57 21.15 20.90
N SER A 312 4.92 21.84 21.83
CA SER A 312 4.54 23.24 21.67
C SER A 312 5.59 24.17 22.28
N PRO A 313 5.95 25.26 21.64
CA PRO A 313 6.86 26.26 22.19
C PRO A 313 6.15 27.30 23.02
N TYR A 314 4.81 27.28 23.09
CA TYR A 314 4.08 28.26 23.89
C TYR A 314 4.39 28.04 25.35
N ALA A 315 4.93 29.08 26.00
CA ALA A 315 4.97 29.12 27.46
C ALA A 315 3.53 29.10 27.98
N TYR A 316 3.18 28.04 28.68
CA TYR A 316 1.88 27.91 29.32
C TYR A 316 2.02 28.39 30.76
N THR A 317 1.18 29.32 31.19
CA THR A 317 1.08 29.71 32.59
C THR A 317 -0.20 29.09 33.19
N ASP A 318 -0.05 28.23 34.18
CA ASP A 318 -1.17 27.58 34.84
C ASP A 318 -1.98 28.58 35.71
N ASN A 319 -3.13 28.15 36.24
CA ASN A 319 -3.99 28.97 37.08
C ASN A 319 -3.32 29.38 38.41
N ASN A 320 -2.17 28.81 38.77
CA ASN A 320 -1.37 29.13 39.96
C ASN A 320 -0.23 30.10 39.64
N GLY A 321 -0.09 30.55 38.38
CA GLY A 321 0.94 31.48 37.94
C GLY A 321 2.30 30.84 37.62
N ASN A 322 2.40 29.50 37.50
CA ASN A 322 3.61 28.82 37.08
C ASN A 322 3.70 28.84 35.56
N THR A 323 4.86 29.28 35.02
CA THR A 323 5.12 29.29 33.59
C THR A 323 5.95 28.08 33.20
N TYR A 324 5.45 27.30 32.27
CA TYR A 324 6.11 26.14 31.67
C TYR A 324 6.63 26.54 30.27
N GLU A 325 7.93 26.43 30.05
CA GLU A 325 8.57 26.90 28.80
C GLU A 325 8.23 26.06 27.58
N ARG A 326 7.79 24.79 27.75
CA ARG A 326 7.36 23.87 26.69
C ARG A 326 6.31 22.91 27.21
N THR A 327 5.28 22.69 26.40
CA THR A 327 4.31 21.62 26.64
C THR A 327 4.63 20.48 25.69
N ILE A 328 4.80 19.28 26.23
CA ILE A 328 4.99 18.04 25.44
C ILE A 328 3.78 17.17 25.74
N ALA A 329 3.09 16.76 24.68
CA ALA A 329 1.99 15.82 24.77
C ALA A 329 2.22 14.65 23.84
N ASP A 330 1.82 13.46 24.26
CA ASP A 330 1.93 12.25 23.45
C ASP A 330 0.71 11.35 23.59
N TYR A 331 0.53 10.49 22.62
CA TYR A 331 -0.52 9.47 22.59
C TYR A 331 -0.06 8.21 21.85
N SER A 332 -0.43 7.05 22.38
CA SER A 332 -0.12 5.76 21.79
C SER A 332 -1.40 4.97 21.50
N VAL A 333 -1.44 4.36 20.33
CA VAL A 333 -2.38 3.28 19.99
C VAL A 333 -1.59 2.01 19.89
N ASN A 334 -1.93 1.00 20.68
CA ASN A 334 -1.24 -0.27 20.72
C ASN A 334 -2.19 -1.39 20.35
N ASP A 335 -1.68 -2.33 19.54
CA ASP A 335 -2.33 -3.60 19.17
C ASP A 335 -3.76 -3.41 18.62
N PHE A 336 -3.93 -2.42 17.73
CA PHE A 336 -5.20 -2.22 17.06
C PHE A 336 -5.36 -3.21 15.91
N ASP A 337 -6.26 -4.18 16.09
CA ASP A 337 -6.53 -5.25 15.12
C ASP A 337 -7.64 -4.89 14.16
N TYR A 338 -7.40 -5.11 12.86
CA TYR A 338 -8.41 -5.00 11.82
C TYR A 338 -8.08 -5.90 10.62
N ARG A 339 -9.02 -6.03 9.70
CA ARG A 339 -8.90 -6.86 8.51
C ARG A 339 -9.10 -6.06 7.25
N ILE A 340 -8.26 -6.31 6.24
CA ILE A 340 -8.46 -5.79 4.88
C ILE A 340 -8.66 -6.95 3.93
N ARG A 341 -9.71 -6.86 3.10
CA ARG A 341 -9.90 -7.69 1.91
C ARG A 341 -9.62 -6.85 0.69
N THR A 342 -8.60 -7.22 -0.08
CA THR A 342 -8.25 -6.49 -1.31
C THR A 342 -9.26 -6.80 -2.42
N PRO A 343 -9.29 -6.04 -3.53
CA PRO A 343 -10.16 -6.37 -4.65
C PRO A 343 -9.73 -7.63 -5.40
N TRP A 344 -10.67 -8.24 -6.14
CA TRP A 344 -10.40 -9.25 -7.15
C TRP A 344 -9.50 -8.68 -8.27
N LYS A 345 -8.66 -9.53 -8.86
CA LYS A 345 -7.86 -9.20 -10.03
C LYS A 345 -8.19 -10.14 -11.19
N LEU A 346 -8.33 -9.56 -12.37
CA LEU A 346 -8.57 -10.29 -13.62
C LEU A 346 -7.51 -9.90 -14.63
N GLY A 347 -6.87 -10.88 -15.25
CA GLY A 347 -5.82 -10.69 -16.25
C GLY A 347 -6.11 -11.39 -17.56
N ILE A 348 -5.76 -10.72 -18.66
CA ILE A 348 -5.69 -11.31 -20.00
C ILE A 348 -4.32 -11.02 -20.60
N SER A 349 -3.73 -12.01 -21.28
CA SER A 349 -2.41 -11.89 -21.89
C SER A 349 -2.35 -12.58 -23.24
N LEU A 350 -1.51 -12.04 -24.11
CA LEU A 350 -1.28 -12.54 -25.47
C LEU A 350 0.22 -12.68 -25.69
N ALA A 351 0.69 -13.86 -26.09
CA ALA A 351 2.09 -14.08 -26.36
C ALA A 351 2.32 -14.81 -27.69
N THR A 352 3.46 -14.54 -28.29
CA THR A 352 3.91 -15.27 -29.47
C THR A 352 5.44 -15.36 -29.49
N THR A 353 5.95 -16.33 -30.28
CA THR A 353 7.38 -16.41 -30.60
C THR A 353 7.57 -16.43 -32.12
N VAL A 354 8.60 -15.74 -32.61
CA VAL A 354 8.97 -15.74 -34.00
C VAL A 354 10.27 -16.52 -34.12
N GLY A 355 10.20 -17.70 -34.74
CA GLY A 355 11.33 -18.63 -34.79
C GLY A 355 11.88 -18.94 -33.39
N ASN A 356 13.22 -19.01 -33.29
CA ASN A 356 13.95 -19.23 -32.04
C ASN A 356 14.64 -17.96 -31.52
N TYR A 357 14.31 -16.78 -32.07
CA TYR A 357 15.06 -15.54 -31.80
C TYR A 357 14.24 -14.42 -31.18
N LEU A 358 12.91 -14.42 -31.31
CA LEU A 358 12.07 -13.34 -30.74
C LEU A 358 10.89 -13.93 -29.95
N ALA A 359 10.65 -13.42 -28.75
CA ALA A 359 9.44 -13.67 -27.98
C ALA A 359 8.79 -12.33 -27.61
N LEU A 360 7.47 -12.27 -27.73
CA LEU A 360 6.64 -11.10 -27.42
C LEU A 360 5.54 -11.51 -26.47
N ASP A 361 5.23 -10.64 -25.50
CA ASP A 361 4.06 -10.78 -24.61
C ASP A 361 3.46 -9.41 -24.36
N ALA A 362 2.13 -9.34 -24.28
CA ALA A 362 1.36 -8.19 -23.87
C ALA A 362 0.27 -8.63 -22.90
N GLU A 363 0.07 -7.85 -21.83
CA GLU A 363 -0.81 -8.21 -20.74
C GLU A 363 -1.63 -7.00 -20.27
N TYR A 364 -2.90 -7.23 -19.96
CA TYR A 364 -3.78 -6.28 -19.32
C TYR A 364 -4.40 -6.91 -18.08
N GLU A 365 -4.29 -6.19 -16.94
CA GLU A 365 -4.86 -6.60 -15.66
C GLU A 365 -5.76 -5.49 -15.13
N VAL A 366 -6.90 -5.86 -14.58
CA VAL A 366 -7.87 -4.96 -13.96
C VAL A 366 -8.16 -5.38 -12.53
N SER A 367 -8.20 -4.38 -11.62
CA SER A 367 -8.54 -4.55 -10.22
C SER A 367 -9.48 -3.44 -9.78
N ARG A 368 -10.72 -3.80 -9.42
CA ARG A 368 -11.74 -2.81 -9.06
C ARG A 368 -11.69 -2.53 -7.56
N TYR A 369 -11.13 -1.39 -7.15
CA TYR A 369 -10.94 -1.04 -5.74
C TYR A 369 -12.24 -0.93 -4.94
N THR A 370 -13.36 -0.59 -5.57
CA THR A 370 -14.69 -0.56 -4.92
C THR A 370 -15.14 -1.94 -4.39
N GLY A 371 -14.42 -3.01 -4.72
CA GLY A 371 -14.60 -4.35 -4.16
C GLY A 371 -13.78 -4.64 -2.91
N ALA A 372 -12.89 -3.72 -2.52
CA ALA A 372 -12.13 -3.85 -1.28
C ALA A 372 -13.02 -3.61 -0.05
N GLN A 373 -12.60 -4.13 1.11
CA GLN A 373 -13.35 -4.01 2.35
C GLN A 373 -12.39 -3.83 3.52
N VAL A 374 -12.73 -2.92 4.43
CA VAL A 374 -12.17 -2.85 5.78
C VAL A 374 -13.16 -3.50 6.74
N ARG A 375 -12.66 -4.25 7.72
CA ARG A 375 -13.48 -5.01 8.66
C ARG A 375 -12.81 -5.02 10.03
N TYR A 376 -13.62 -5.06 11.09
CA TYR A 376 -13.16 -5.18 12.47
C TYR A 376 -13.53 -6.53 13.05
N PRO A 377 -12.63 -7.20 13.80
CA PRO A 377 -12.96 -8.43 14.51
C PRO A 377 -14.11 -8.20 15.51
N ASP A 378 -15.04 -9.15 15.57
CA ASP A 378 -16.09 -9.14 16.60
C ASP A 378 -15.53 -9.88 17.82
N TYR A 379 -15.32 -9.15 18.93
CA TYR A 379 -14.90 -9.74 20.20
C TYR A 379 -16.13 -10.31 20.90
N HIS A 380 -16.26 -11.65 20.98
CA HIS A 380 -17.24 -12.30 21.84
C HIS A 380 -16.62 -12.57 23.21
N TYR A 381 -17.15 -11.90 24.24
CA TYR A 381 -16.70 -12.03 25.63
C TYR A 381 -17.17 -13.31 26.33
N ASP A 382 -17.88 -14.22 25.67
CA ASP A 382 -18.67 -15.27 26.34
C ASP A 382 -17.98 -16.65 26.43
N ASP A 383 -16.79 -16.86 25.87
CA ASP A 383 -16.12 -18.16 25.96
C ASP A 383 -14.67 -18.05 26.45
N TRP A 384 -14.45 -18.47 27.68
CA TRP A 384 -13.14 -18.62 28.32
C TRP A 384 -12.16 -19.53 27.56
N TYR A 385 -12.62 -20.27 26.55
CA TYR A 385 -11.85 -21.25 25.78
C TYR A 385 -11.66 -20.92 24.28
N ASP A 386 -12.31 -19.89 23.74
CA ASP A 386 -12.23 -19.59 22.29
C ASP A 386 -11.41 -18.31 22.04
N TYR A 387 -10.08 -18.51 21.86
CA TYR A 387 -9.16 -17.47 21.40
C TYR A 387 -9.22 -17.27 19.88
N GLY A 388 -10.28 -17.68 19.20
CA GLY A 388 -10.46 -17.59 17.77
C GLY A 388 -11.40 -16.45 17.37
N TYR A 389 -10.91 -15.46 16.59
CA TYR A 389 -11.76 -14.49 15.89
C TYR A 389 -12.62 -15.22 14.85
N THR A 390 -13.85 -15.58 15.18
CA THR A 390 -14.73 -16.34 14.30
C THR A 390 -15.49 -15.46 13.30
N SER A 391 -15.73 -14.18 13.62
CA SER A 391 -16.46 -13.22 12.78
C SER A 391 -15.80 -11.85 12.71
N SER A 392 -16.25 -11.03 11.76
CA SER A 392 -15.79 -9.64 11.62
C SER A 392 -16.86 -8.77 10.97
N THR A 393 -17.08 -7.58 11.50
CA THR A 393 -18.04 -6.61 10.98
C THR A 393 -17.41 -5.73 9.90
N ARG A 394 -18.10 -5.56 8.77
CA ARG A 394 -17.67 -4.72 7.67
C ARG A 394 -17.89 -3.25 7.99
N ASP A 395 -16.89 -2.41 7.76
CA ASP A 395 -16.99 -0.97 7.87
C ASP A 395 -17.61 -0.38 6.58
N ARG A 396 -18.88 -0.03 6.66
CA ARG A 396 -19.62 0.51 5.51
C ARG A 396 -19.28 1.98 5.22
N TYR A 397 -18.74 2.70 6.19
CA TYR A 397 -18.30 4.09 6.00
C TYR A 397 -17.01 4.10 5.20
N MET A 398 -16.08 3.20 5.51
CA MET A 398 -14.87 2.98 4.72
C MET A 398 -15.16 2.55 3.30
N ASP A 399 -16.19 1.73 3.07
CA ASP A 399 -16.60 1.37 1.72
C ASP A 399 -17.00 2.58 0.89
N LYS A 400 -17.73 3.55 1.48
CA LYS A 400 -18.10 4.81 0.80
C LYS A 400 -16.87 5.65 0.49
N GLU A 401 -15.92 5.75 1.43
CA GLU A 401 -14.68 6.50 1.20
C GLU A 401 -13.82 5.84 0.12
N ILE A 402 -13.73 4.50 0.10
CA ILE A 402 -13.08 3.76 -0.99
C ILE A 402 -13.75 4.10 -2.33
N ASP A 403 -15.08 4.09 -2.38
CA ASP A 403 -15.83 4.44 -3.59
C ASP A 403 -15.64 5.90 -4.00
N ASN A 404 -15.52 6.83 -3.04
CA ASN A 404 -15.34 8.25 -3.31
C ASN A 404 -13.93 8.58 -3.80
N MET A 405 -12.90 7.94 -3.25
CA MET A 405 -11.50 8.32 -3.46
C MET A 405 -10.74 7.44 -4.44
N LEU A 406 -11.07 6.13 -4.53
CA LEU A 406 -10.30 5.19 -5.33
C LEU A 406 -10.94 4.87 -6.68
N ASN A 407 -10.09 4.61 -7.67
CA ASN A 407 -10.44 4.21 -9.02
C ASN A 407 -10.33 2.68 -9.21
N THR A 408 -10.80 2.21 -10.35
CA THR A 408 -10.41 0.90 -10.88
C THR A 408 -8.97 0.98 -11.36
N LEU A 409 -8.11 0.15 -10.78
CA LEU A 409 -6.71 0.04 -11.16
C LEU A 409 -6.58 -0.76 -12.45
N GLN A 410 -5.89 -0.20 -13.42
CA GLN A 410 -5.58 -0.83 -14.70
C GLN A 410 -4.08 -0.94 -14.84
N THR A 411 -3.60 -2.14 -15.17
CA THR A 411 -2.18 -2.39 -15.42
C THR A 411 -2.01 -2.91 -16.84
N PHE A 412 -1.14 -2.27 -17.58
CA PHE A 412 -0.74 -2.70 -18.92
C PHE A 412 0.74 -3.02 -18.94
N ARG A 413 1.10 -4.19 -19.48
CA ARG A 413 2.47 -4.66 -19.58
C ARG A 413 2.75 -5.11 -20.99
N MET A 414 3.94 -4.81 -21.52
CA MET A 414 4.45 -5.35 -22.77
C MET A 414 5.93 -5.64 -22.68
N GLY A 415 6.36 -6.69 -23.35
CA GLY A 415 7.76 -7.10 -23.34
C GLY A 415 8.19 -7.81 -24.60
N ALA A 416 9.46 -7.65 -24.93
CA ALA A 416 10.13 -8.34 -26.00
C ALA A 416 11.46 -8.95 -25.54
N GLU A 417 11.71 -10.21 -25.87
CA GLU A 417 12.98 -10.92 -25.63
C GLU A 417 13.57 -11.33 -26.99
N VAL A 418 14.79 -10.86 -27.29
CA VAL A 418 15.50 -11.16 -28.52
C VAL A 418 16.74 -11.99 -28.23
N ARG A 419 16.90 -13.12 -28.88
CA ARG A 419 18.13 -13.90 -28.88
C ARG A 419 19.05 -13.38 -29.99
N PHE A 420 20.09 -12.64 -29.62
CA PHE A 420 21.02 -12.01 -30.58
C PHE A 420 22.30 -12.83 -30.83
N ALA A 421 22.61 -13.78 -29.91
CA ALA A 421 23.69 -14.75 -30.10
C ALA A 421 23.36 -16.08 -29.40
N PRO A 422 24.06 -17.18 -29.65
CA PRO A 422 23.86 -18.44 -28.95
C PRO A 422 24.00 -18.28 -27.46
N GLY A 423 22.91 -18.51 -26.73
CA GLY A 423 22.84 -18.35 -25.25
C GLY A 423 22.66 -16.94 -24.76
N PHE A 424 22.74 -15.87 -25.58
CA PHE A 424 22.61 -14.49 -25.16
C PHE A 424 21.27 -13.89 -25.58
N PHE A 425 20.64 -13.19 -24.64
CA PHE A 425 19.32 -12.57 -24.79
C PHE A 425 19.35 -11.11 -24.39
N GLY A 426 18.67 -10.26 -25.16
CA GLY A 426 18.34 -8.89 -24.83
C GLY A 426 16.84 -8.76 -24.58
N ARG A 427 16.43 -7.87 -23.69
CA ARG A 427 15.03 -7.64 -23.34
C ARG A 427 14.74 -6.17 -23.22
N ILE A 428 13.51 -5.82 -23.59
CA ILE A 428 12.94 -4.50 -23.34
C ILE A 428 11.50 -4.70 -22.89
N GLY A 429 11.08 -3.88 -21.93
CA GLY A 429 9.72 -3.94 -21.43
C GLY A 429 9.19 -2.59 -21.02
N TYR A 430 7.87 -2.50 -20.99
CA TYR A 430 7.12 -1.37 -20.49
C TYR A 430 5.99 -1.85 -19.58
N ASN A 431 5.81 -1.15 -18.47
CA ASN A 431 4.75 -1.42 -17.50
C ASN A 431 4.10 -0.09 -17.10
N TYR A 432 2.80 -0.01 -17.29
CA TYR A 432 1.97 1.12 -16.88
C TYR A 432 0.96 0.67 -15.84
N VAL A 433 0.83 1.43 -14.76
CA VAL A 433 -0.21 1.25 -13.74
C VAL A 433 -0.97 2.58 -13.60
N SER A 434 -2.28 2.57 -13.79
CA SER A 434 -3.09 3.78 -13.65
C SER A 434 -3.07 4.32 -12.22
N SER A 435 -3.39 5.62 -12.04
CA SER A 435 -3.53 6.17 -10.69
C SER A 435 -4.62 5.44 -9.90
N PRO A 436 -4.33 4.99 -8.67
CA PRO A 436 -5.35 4.41 -7.79
C PRO A 436 -6.33 5.45 -7.27
N PHE A 437 -5.95 6.74 -7.19
CA PHE A 437 -6.78 7.82 -6.68
C PHE A 437 -7.51 8.57 -7.79
N LYS A 438 -8.72 9.03 -7.51
CA LYS A 438 -9.45 9.96 -8.37
C LYS A 438 -8.75 11.33 -8.38
N LYS A 439 -8.97 12.14 -9.45
CA LYS A 439 -8.31 13.44 -9.60
C LYS A 439 -8.61 14.43 -8.47
N GLU A 440 -9.80 14.32 -7.88
CA GLU A 440 -10.29 15.21 -6.82
C GLU A 440 -10.51 14.41 -5.52
N ALA A 441 -9.59 13.46 -5.23
CA ALA A 441 -9.63 12.71 -4.01
C ALA A 441 -9.06 13.53 -2.86
N TYR A 442 -9.93 14.22 -2.14
CA TYR A 442 -9.57 14.94 -0.91
C TYR A 442 -10.04 14.15 0.30
N LEU A 443 -9.12 13.91 1.23
CA LEU A 443 -9.46 13.36 2.53
C LEU A 443 -10.03 14.47 3.40
N ASN A 444 -11.30 14.31 3.77
CA ASN A 444 -12.01 15.23 4.64
C ASN A 444 -11.86 14.82 6.10
N THR A 445 -12.01 15.78 7.03
CA THR A 445 -12.11 15.52 8.47
C THR A 445 -13.42 14.82 8.88
N PHE A 446 -14.44 14.86 8.03
CA PHE A 446 -15.77 14.28 8.32
C PHE A 446 -15.96 12.88 7.72
N THR A 447 -15.39 11.86 8.32
CA THR A 447 -15.68 10.47 7.94
C THR A 447 -16.20 9.69 9.14
N GLU A 448 -17.35 9.07 8.98
CA GLU A 448 -17.97 8.23 10.02
C GLU A 448 -17.38 6.81 9.97
N SER A 449 -16.35 6.50 10.76
CA SER A 449 -15.79 5.14 10.87
C SER A 449 -15.31 4.86 12.31
N PRO A 450 -15.48 3.61 12.81
CA PRO A 450 -14.93 3.21 14.12
C PRO A 450 -13.42 3.37 14.26
N SER A 451 -12.67 3.38 13.16
CA SER A 451 -11.20 3.57 13.15
C SER A 451 -10.76 4.97 13.57
N TYR A 452 -11.68 5.92 13.67
CA TYR A 452 -11.40 7.29 14.11
C TYR A 452 -10.70 7.37 15.47
N ALA A 453 -11.15 6.57 16.44
CA ALA A 453 -10.57 6.53 17.79
C ALA A 453 -9.12 6.01 17.83
N TYR A 454 -8.63 5.44 16.73
CA TYR A 454 -7.29 4.86 16.62
C TYR A 454 -6.43 5.57 15.56
N SER A 455 -6.96 6.65 14.95
CA SER A 455 -6.29 7.38 13.87
C SER A 455 -5.50 8.56 14.46
N LEU A 456 -4.18 8.45 14.47
CA LEU A 456 -3.27 9.52 14.91
C LEU A 456 -2.68 10.32 13.73
N ASN A 457 -2.78 9.80 12.50
CA ASN A 457 -2.17 10.40 11.31
C ASN A 457 -2.97 11.61 10.82
N THR A 458 -2.30 12.67 10.48
CA THR A 458 -2.87 13.93 10.02
C THR A 458 -2.68 14.18 8.53
N ASP A 459 -1.63 13.61 7.94
CA ASP A 459 -1.27 13.76 6.53
C ASP A 459 -1.88 12.69 5.61
N TYR A 460 -1.80 12.91 4.31
CA TYR A 460 -2.08 11.89 3.31
C TYR A 460 -1.37 12.15 1.98
N VAL A 461 -1.17 11.08 1.17
CA VAL A 461 -0.45 11.14 -0.10
C VAL A 461 -1.23 10.40 -1.18
N ASN A 462 -1.71 11.13 -2.18
CA ASN A 462 -2.39 10.56 -3.34
C ASN A 462 -1.37 10.18 -4.41
N LEU A 463 -1.14 8.89 -4.59
CA LEU A 463 -0.21 8.36 -5.59
C LEU A 463 -0.79 8.47 -7.00
N GLY A 464 0.00 9.02 -7.92
CA GLY A 464 -0.31 9.09 -9.34
C GLY A 464 -0.05 7.77 -10.08
N ALA A 465 -0.20 7.82 -11.39
CA ALA A 465 0.10 6.70 -12.26
C ALA A 465 1.60 6.36 -12.25
N ILE A 466 1.90 5.07 -12.45
CA ILE A 466 3.27 4.58 -12.52
C ILE A 466 3.62 4.22 -13.96
N ASN A 467 4.77 4.74 -14.43
CA ASN A 467 5.38 4.34 -15.68
C ASN A 467 6.72 3.67 -15.39
N ARG A 468 6.93 2.46 -15.92
CA ARG A 468 8.20 1.74 -15.79
C ARG A 468 8.72 1.35 -17.16
N VAL A 469 9.98 1.70 -17.44
CA VAL A 469 10.73 1.24 -18.60
C VAL A 469 11.81 0.29 -18.09
N THR A 470 11.94 -0.85 -18.74
CA THR A 470 12.87 -1.90 -18.32
C THR A 470 13.76 -2.36 -19.47
N LEU A 471 15.01 -2.66 -19.14
CA LEU A 471 15.98 -3.27 -20.02
C LEU A 471 16.55 -4.51 -19.34
N GLY A 472 16.85 -5.56 -20.12
CA GLY A 472 17.41 -6.77 -19.56
C GLY A 472 18.44 -7.41 -20.48
N MET A 473 19.39 -8.11 -19.88
CA MET A 473 20.35 -8.98 -20.57
C MET A 473 20.39 -10.32 -19.85
N GLY A 474 20.63 -11.39 -20.61
CA GLY A 474 20.73 -12.72 -19.99
C GLY A 474 21.62 -13.66 -20.78
N TYR A 475 22.23 -14.59 -20.05
CA TYR A 475 22.96 -15.71 -20.58
C TYR A 475 22.34 -17.04 -20.15
N ARG A 476 22.16 -17.95 -21.08
CA ARG A 476 21.61 -19.30 -20.84
C ARG A 476 22.56 -20.38 -21.36
N GLY A 477 23.23 -21.01 -20.41
CA GLY A 477 23.97 -22.24 -20.62
C GLY A 477 23.10 -23.50 -20.59
N LYS A 478 23.73 -24.66 -20.58
CA LYS A 478 23.04 -25.98 -20.54
C LYS A 478 22.30 -26.20 -19.20
N HIS A 479 22.91 -25.82 -18.09
CA HIS A 479 22.42 -26.02 -16.72
C HIS A 479 22.31 -24.72 -15.90
N VAL A 480 23.13 -23.72 -16.20
CA VAL A 480 23.19 -22.45 -15.48
C VAL A 480 22.71 -21.32 -16.37
N TYR A 481 22.02 -20.36 -15.79
CA TYR A 481 21.71 -19.10 -16.44
C TYR A 481 21.90 -17.93 -15.48
N ALA A 482 22.20 -16.77 -16.05
CA ALA A 482 22.32 -15.52 -15.34
C ALA A 482 21.59 -14.42 -16.12
N ASP A 483 20.79 -13.65 -15.43
CA ASP A 483 20.03 -12.53 -16.00
C ASP A 483 20.27 -11.26 -15.17
N MET A 484 20.35 -10.13 -15.85
CA MET A 484 20.41 -8.80 -15.25
C MET A 484 19.28 -7.94 -15.84
N ALA A 485 18.67 -7.11 -15.02
CA ALA A 485 17.69 -6.12 -15.46
C ALA A 485 17.93 -4.77 -14.82
N TYR A 486 17.62 -3.72 -15.55
CA TYR A 486 17.50 -2.36 -15.08
C TYR A 486 16.05 -1.90 -15.26
N GLN A 487 15.52 -1.24 -14.23
CA GLN A 487 14.18 -0.65 -14.23
C GLN A 487 14.28 0.82 -13.82
N TYR A 488 13.73 1.68 -14.63
CA TYR A 488 13.39 3.05 -14.26
C TYR A 488 11.89 3.14 -14.01
N GLN A 489 11.51 3.68 -12.87
CA GLN A 489 10.12 3.96 -12.49
C GLN A 489 9.97 5.46 -12.30
N ASN A 490 8.94 6.03 -12.93
CA ASN A 490 8.46 7.38 -12.68
C ASN A 490 7.06 7.30 -12.07
N GLN A 491 6.85 8.03 -10.98
CA GLN A 491 5.56 8.19 -10.31
C GLN A 491 5.50 9.55 -9.65
N GLN A 492 4.45 10.31 -9.90
CA GLN A 492 4.17 11.57 -9.19
C GLN A 492 3.20 11.32 -8.04
N ALA A 493 3.33 12.07 -6.96
CA ALA A 493 2.44 12.05 -5.81
C ALA A 493 1.96 13.46 -5.48
N ASP A 494 0.71 13.59 -5.07
CA ASP A 494 0.14 14.78 -4.47
C ASP A 494 0.17 14.62 -2.94
N VAL A 495 1.00 15.42 -2.27
CA VAL A 495 1.24 15.37 -0.83
C VAL A 495 0.42 16.45 -0.13
N TYR A 496 -0.28 16.05 0.92
CA TYR A 496 -1.07 16.93 1.79
C TYR A 496 -0.61 16.74 3.23
N ALA A 497 -0.06 17.79 3.83
CA ALA A 497 0.49 17.71 5.17
C ALA A 497 -0.59 17.60 6.26
N PHE A 498 -1.82 17.99 5.96
CA PHE A 498 -2.99 17.82 6.83
C PHE A 498 -4.28 17.74 5.99
N ARG A 499 -5.37 17.31 6.63
CA ARG A 499 -6.66 17.15 5.98
C ARG A 499 -7.36 18.49 5.80
N ALA A 500 -8.04 18.65 4.66
CA ALA A 500 -8.87 19.82 4.44
C ALA A 500 -10.07 19.81 5.41
N THR A 501 -10.32 20.95 6.02
CA THR A 501 -11.57 21.19 6.73
C THR A 501 -12.54 21.89 5.79
N ALA A 502 -13.62 21.22 5.37
CA ALA A 502 -14.66 21.81 4.55
C ALA A 502 -15.91 22.03 5.42
N ASP A 503 -16.34 23.28 5.52
CA ASP A 503 -17.70 23.55 5.93
C ASP A 503 -18.64 22.96 4.90
N GLY A 504 -19.51 22.12 5.04
CA GLY A 504 -20.37 21.44 4.06
C GLY A 504 -20.80 22.26 2.82
N THR A 505 -20.28 23.47 2.62
CA THR A 505 -20.49 24.36 1.48
C THR A 505 -19.33 24.33 0.45
N GLY A 506 -18.25 23.56 0.71
CA GLY A 506 -17.05 23.49 -0.13
C GLY A 506 -16.18 24.75 -0.08
N LYS A 507 -16.41 25.64 0.90
CA LYS A 507 -15.67 26.89 1.10
C LYS A 507 -14.87 26.87 2.41
N GLY A 508 -14.35 25.72 2.80
CA GLY A 508 -13.50 25.62 3.99
C GLY A 508 -12.28 26.52 3.92
N ASN A 509 -11.97 27.20 5.02
CA ASN A 509 -10.84 28.13 5.11
C ASN A 509 -9.48 27.42 5.24
N ASN A 510 -9.45 26.11 5.44
CA ASN A 510 -8.26 25.32 5.72
C ASN A 510 -7.94 24.33 4.57
N ILE A 511 -7.98 24.79 3.33
CA ILE A 511 -7.63 23.97 2.18
C ILE A 511 -6.17 24.19 1.83
N LEU A 512 -5.34 23.15 2.04
CA LEU A 512 -3.96 23.16 1.61
C LEU A 512 -3.86 22.65 0.16
N PRO A 513 -3.23 23.42 -0.77
CA PRO A 513 -2.94 22.91 -2.10
C PRO A 513 -2.00 21.71 -2.05
N ALA A 514 -2.25 20.72 -2.90
CA ALA A 514 -1.34 19.58 -3.05
C ALA A 514 0.08 20.03 -3.37
N GLN A 515 1.05 19.51 -2.64
CA GLN A 515 2.47 19.63 -3.00
C GLN A 515 2.85 18.44 -3.88
N LYS A 516 3.29 18.71 -5.10
CA LYS A 516 3.71 17.66 -6.04
C LYS A 516 5.10 17.16 -5.70
N PHE A 517 5.25 15.85 -5.62
CA PHE A 517 6.51 15.19 -5.34
C PHE A 517 6.75 14.03 -6.30
N ASP A 518 7.97 13.93 -6.85
CA ASP A 518 8.34 12.86 -7.77
C ASP A 518 8.97 11.69 -7.00
N LEU A 519 8.32 10.54 -7.06
CA LEU A 519 8.77 9.28 -6.46
C LEU A 519 9.51 8.40 -7.48
N ASP A 520 10.53 8.97 -8.14
CA ASP A 520 11.32 8.24 -9.13
C ASP A 520 12.21 7.19 -8.47
N ARG A 521 12.33 6.04 -9.12
CA ARG A 521 13.17 4.94 -8.64
C ARG A 521 13.99 4.33 -9.76
N HIS A 522 15.25 4.02 -9.44
CA HIS A 522 16.13 3.20 -10.27
C HIS A 522 16.37 1.88 -9.54
N ASN A 523 16.19 0.77 -10.25
CA ASN A 523 16.41 -0.56 -9.69
C ASN A 523 17.29 -1.39 -10.65
N VAL A 524 18.34 -2.00 -10.11
CA VAL A 524 19.19 -2.96 -10.82
C VAL A 524 19.03 -4.31 -10.14
N MET A 525 18.72 -5.34 -10.92
CA MET A 525 18.44 -6.68 -10.46
C MET A 525 19.37 -7.71 -11.12
N PHE A 526 19.73 -8.73 -10.37
CA PHE A 526 20.52 -9.85 -10.84
C PHE A 526 19.90 -11.17 -10.39
N THR A 527 19.72 -12.09 -11.35
CA THR A 527 19.22 -13.45 -11.10
C THR A 527 20.25 -14.48 -11.51
N LEU A 528 20.45 -15.46 -10.66
CA LEU A 528 21.20 -16.67 -10.95
C LEU A 528 20.28 -17.89 -10.81
N GLY A 529 20.31 -18.79 -11.79
CA GLY A 529 19.45 -19.97 -11.77
C GLY A 529 20.08 -21.22 -12.37
N PHE A 530 19.51 -22.38 -12.01
CA PHE A 530 19.99 -23.71 -12.38
C PHE A 530 18.83 -24.54 -12.89
N LYS A 531 19.06 -25.25 -14.03
CA LYS A 531 18.12 -26.19 -14.64
C LYS A 531 18.67 -27.60 -14.65
N PHE A 532 17.86 -28.56 -14.20
CA PHE A 532 18.26 -29.97 -14.12
C PHE A 532 17.15 -30.93 -14.51
#